data_3eab9ac830f63b1d418079d25ceefa66
#
_entry.id   3eab9ac830f63b1d418079d25ceefa66
#
_cell.length_a   1.000
_cell.length_b   1.000
_cell.length_c   1.000
_cell.angle_alpha   90.00
_cell.angle_beta   90.00
_cell.angle_gamma   90.00
#
_symmetry.space_group_name_H-M   'P 1'
#
loop_
_entity.id
_entity.type
_entity.pdbx_description
1 polymer ?
#
loop_
_entity_poly.entity_id
_entity_poly.type
_entity_poly.pdbx_seq_one_letter_code
_entity_poly.pdbx_strand_id
1 'polypeptide(L)'
;MNDSIIKFDNVGKQFPGVKALDNINFNVKKGEVHALLGENGAGKSTLLNILHGVYNIYDGDVWIKGEKINFKSAHDAIKYGIAKVHQEVSLVNELTVGQNIVLGYEPKKGIFVDHKKLHEEANKILKRLNCRFKSEDSINGLSAGEMQMIAIAKALYHKA
;
A
#
# COMPACT_ATOMS: atom_id res chain seq x y z
N MET A 1 6.76 -17.80 -20.47
CA MET A 1 6.13 -17.68 -19.14
C MET A 1 5.68 -16.24 -18.97
N ASN A 2 4.46 -16.02 -18.55
CA ASN A 2 3.91 -14.66 -18.47
C ASN A 2 4.49 -13.98 -17.23
N ASP A 3 5.44 -13.06 -17.43
CA ASP A 3 6.22 -12.37 -16.36
C ASP A 3 5.40 -11.26 -15.68
N SER A 4 4.08 -11.24 -15.94
CA SER A 4 3.14 -10.27 -15.41
C SER A 4 2.78 -10.58 -13.96
N ILE A 5 3.02 -9.61 -13.07
CA ILE A 5 2.61 -9.72 -11.65
C ILE A 5 1.18 -9.23 -11.44
N ILE A 6 0.74 -8.24 -12.23
CA ILE A 6 -0.63 -7.72 -12.23
C ILE A 6 -1.13 -7.65 -13.67
N LYS A 7 -2.38 -8.08 -13.92
CA LYS A 7 -3.07 -7.90 -15.21
C LYS A 7 -4.47 -7.37 -14.94
N PHE A 8 -4.85 -6.33 -15.65
CA PHE A 8 -6.24 -5.88 -15.78
C PHE A 8 -6.76 -6.34 -17.13
N ASP A 9 -7.94 -6.94 -17.14
CA ASP A 9 -8.56 -7.54 -18.34
C ASP A 9 -10.00 -7.04 -18.45
N ASN A 10 -10.22 -6.14 -19.40
CA ASN A 10 -11.52 -5.51 -19.66
C ASN A 10 -12.16 -4.85 -18.42
N VAL A 11 -11.33 -4.28 -17.53
CA VAL A 11 -11.82 -3.70 -16.28
C VAL A 11 -12.61 -2.43 -16.52
N GLY A 12 -13.86 -2.42 -16.05
CA GLY A 12 -14.80 -1.33 -16.11
C GLY A 12 -15.35 -0.96 -14.73
N LYS A 13 -15.66 0.31 -14.52
CA LYS A 13 -16.34 0.76 -13.29
C LYS A 13 -17.24 1.93 -13.58
N GLN A 14 -18.52 1.75 -13.25
CA GLN A 14 -19.53 2.80 -13.35
C GLN A 14 -20.01 3.21 -11.96
N PHE A 15 -20.11 4.51 -11.75
CA PHE A 15 -20.80 5.13 -10.63
C PHE A 15 -22.10 5.81 -11.15
N PRO A 16 -23.04 6.18 -10.28
CA PRO A 16 -24.22 6.92 -10.70
C PRO A 16 -23.85 8.17 -11.53
N GLY A 17 -24.22 8.16 -12.80
CA GLY A 17 -23.97 9.27 -13.75
C GLY A 17 -22.55 9.36 -14.33
N VAL A 18 -21.60 8.53 -13.92
CA VAL A 18 -20.20 8.61 -14.40
C VAL A 18 -19.61 7.23 -14.66
N LYS A 19 -19.10 6.98 -15.87
CA LYS A 19 -18.27 5.82 -16.19
C LYS A 19 -16.81 6.17 -15.88
N ALA A 20 -16.32 5.72 -14.73
CA ALA A 20 -15.00 6.05 -14.24
C ALA A 20 -13.87 5.21 -14.88
N LEU A 21 -14.16 3.96 -15.26
CA LEU A 21 -13.26 3.08 -16.00
C LEU A 21 -14.03 2.44 -17.14
N ASP A 22 -13.40 2.38 -18.32
CA ASP A 22 -13.98 1.80 -19.52
C ASP A 22 -12.97 0.88 -20.21
N ASN A 23 -13.22 -0.41 -20.12
CA ASN A 23 -12.45 -1.45 -20.83
C ASN A 23 -10.93 -1.32 -20.65
N ILE A 24 -10.49 -1.19 -19.40
CA ILE A 24 -9.07 -1.02 -19.06
C ILE A 24 -8.34 -2.35 -19.22
N ASN A 25 -7.30 -2.32 -20.06
CA ASN A 25 -6.47 -3.48 -20.38
C ASN A 25 -5.00 -3.11 -20.31
N PHE A 26 -4.25 -3.65 -19.36
CA PHE A 26 -2.80 -3.60 -19.31
C PHE A 26 -2.26 -4.60 -18.28
N ASN A 27 -0.96 -4.78 -18.29
CA ASN A 27 -0.25 -5.63 -17.34
C ASN A 27 1.01 -4.94 -16.81
N VAL A 28 1.39 -5.30 -15.58
CA VAL A 28 2.60 -4.84 -14.90
C VAL A 28 3.49 -6.05 -14.67
N LYS A 29 4.77 -5.96 -15.03
CA LYS A 29 5.74 -7.03 -14.84
C LYS A 29 6.34 -7.01 -13.44
N LYS A 30 6.87 -8.12 -13.00
CA LYS A 30 7.59 -8.20 -11.74
C LYS A 30 8.83 -7.30 -11.77
N GLY A 31 8.98 -6.44 -10.75
CA GLY A 31 10.11 -5.50 -10.65
C GLY A 31 9.96 -4.24 -11.51
N GLU A 32 8.85 -4.08 -12.21
CA GLU A 32 8.57 -2.91 -13.03
C GLU A 32 8.10 -1.73 -12.17
N VAL A 33 8.52 -0.52 -12.52
CA VAL A 33 7.91 0.74 -12.07
C VAL A 33 6.94 1.19 -13.14
N HIS A 34 5.65 1.06 -12.86
CA HIS A 34 4.58 1.40 -13.80
C HIS A 34 3.89 2.70 -13.41
N ALA A 35 3.94 3.72 -14.28
CA ALA A 35 3.31 5.01 -14.04
C ALA A 35 1.92 5.07 -14.66
N LEU A 36 0.92 5.48 -13.86
CA LEU A 36 -0.42 5.80 -14.32
C LEU A 36 -0.55 7.32 -14.50
N LEU A 37 -0.61 7.75 -15.75
CA LEU A 37 -0.74 9.16 -16.10
C LEU A 37 -2.15 9.48 -16.57
N GLY A 38 -2.59 10.73 -16.37
CA GLY A 38 -3.91 11.22 -16.78
C GLY A 38 -4.36 12.40 -15.93
N GLU A 39 -5.35 13.14 -16.42
CA GLU A 39 -5.95 14.28 -15.72
C GLU A 39 -6.66 13.90 -14.43
N ASN A 40 -7.04 14.89 -13.63
CA ASN A 40 -7.90 14.66 -12.47
C ASN A 40 -9.26 14.14 -12.94
N GLY A 41 -9.74 13.06 -12.31
CA GLY A 41 -10.96 12.38 -12.75
C GLY A 41 -10.76 11.26 -13.79
N ALA A 42 -9.57 11.06 -14.35
CA ALA A 42 -9.28 10.02 -15.35
C ALA A 42 -9.37 8.57 -14.85
N GLY A 43 -9.89 8.32 -13.64
CA GLY A 43 -10.09 6.97 -13.11
C GLY A 43 -8.88 6.34 -12.41
N LYS A 44 -7.71 7.00 -12.33
CA LYS A 44 -6.49 6.46 -11.70
C LYS A 44 -6.74 5.95 -10.27
N SER A 45 -7.34 6.78 -9.43
CA SER A 45 -7.67 6.41 -8.04
C SER A 45 -8.72 5.30 -7.96
N THR A 46 -9.66 5.27 -8.91
CA THR A 46 -10.67 4.20 -9.00
C THR A 46 -10.02 2.85 -9.29
N LEU A 47 -9.08 2.81 -10.23
CA LEU A 47 -8.33 1.60 -10.58
C LEU A 47 -7.49 1.09 -9.39
N LEU A 48 -6.76 2.00 -8.72
CA LEU A 48 -6.00 1.66 -7.52
C LEU A 48 -6.88 1.20 -6.36
N ASN A 49 -8.09 1.75 -6.23
CA ASN A 49 -9.07 1.34 -5.22
C ASN A 49 -9.65 -0.05 -5.51
N ILE A 50 -9.83 -0.44 -6.77
CA ILE A 50 -10.18 -1.82 -7.16
C ILE A 50 -9.05 -2.77 -6.74
N LEU A 51 -7.80 -2.44 -7.10
CA LEU A 51 -6.63 -3.26 -6.76
C LEU A 51 -6.45 -3.41 -5.25
N HIS A 52 -6.80 -2.38 -4.47
CA HIS A 52 -6.71 -2.38 -3.02
C HIS A 52 -7.96 -2.95 -2.31
N GLY A 53 -8.98 -3.44 -3.07
CA GLY A 53 -10.18 -4.04 -2.50
C GLY A 53 -11.17 -3.06 -1.85
N VAL A 54 -11.05 -1.76 -2.14
CA VAL A 54 -12.02 -0.74 -1.74
C VAL A 54 -13.29 -0.86 -2.58
N TYR A 55 -13.13 -1.11 -3.87
CA TYR A 55 -14.23 -1.40 -4.79
C TYR A 55 -14.17 -2.85 -5.23
N ASN A 56 -15.17 -3.64 -4.85
CA ASN A 56 -15.28 -5.08 -5.15
C ASN A 56 -16.34 -5.39 -6.22
N ILE A 57 -17.09 -4.38 -6.68
CA ILE A 57 -18.08 -4.49 -7.75
C ILE A 57 -17.56 -3.67 -8.94
N TYR A 58 -17.11 -4.37 -9.99
CA TYR A 58 -16.58 -3.83 -11.23
C TYR A 58 -16.74 -4.88 -12.35
N ASP A 59 -16.66 -4.45 -13.60
CA ASP A 59 -16.67 -5.32 -14.77
C ASP A 59 -15.25 -5.80 -15.09
N GLY A 60 -15.15 -6.95 -15.78
CA GLY A 60 -13.88 -7.54 -16.18
C GLY A 60 -13.14 -8.24 -15.04
N ASP A 61 -11.85 -8.46 -15.22
CA ASP A 61 -11.04 -9.31 -14.34
C ASP A 61 -9.72 -8.64 -13.93
N VAL A 62 -9.36 -8.84 -12.67
CA VAL A 62 -8.02 -8.50 -12.14
C VAL A 62 -7.29 -9.78 -11.79
N TRP A 63 -6.06 -9.91 -12.27
CA TRP A 63 -5.19 -11.04 -12.03
C TRP A 63 -3.94 -10.59 -11.31
N ILE A 64 -3.55 -11.32 -10.25
CA ILE A 64 -2.30 -11.08 -9.53
C ILE A 64 -1.56 -12.40 -9.40
N LYS A 65 -0.27 -12.40 -9.82
CA LYS A 65 0.56 -13.62 -9.81
C LYS A 65 -0.08 -14.80 -10.55
N GLY A 66 -0.89 -14.51 -11.59
CA GLY A 66 -1.59 -15.53 -12.39
C GLY A 66 -2.92 -16.04 -11.79
N GLU A 67 -3.33 -15.54 -10.64
CA GLU A 67 -4.62 -15.85 -10.01
C GLU A 67 -5.62 -14.72 -10.22
N LYS A 68 -6.84 -15.08 -10.61
CA LYS A 68 -7.95 -14.12 -10.69
C LYS A 68 -8.42 -13.77 -9.29
N ILE A 69 -8.46 -12.47 -8.99
CA ILE A 69 -8.80 -11.98 -7.67
C ILE A 69 -9.93 -10.97 -7.70
N ASN A 70 -10.70 -10.99 -6.61
CA ASN A 70 -11.68 -9.96 -6.27
C ASN A 70 -11.64 -9.80 -4.74
N PHE A 71 -10.87 -8.85 -4.27
CA PHE A 71 -10.76 -8.57 -2.85
C PHE A 71 -12.05 -7.98 -2.32
N LYS A 72 -12.48 -8.48 -1.16
CA LYS A 72 -13.68 -7.96 -0.47
C LYS A 72 -13.36 -6.80 0.47
N SER A 73 -12.08 -6.61 0.78
CA SER A 73 -11.61 -5.57 1.69
C SER A 73 -10.14 -5.20 1.43
N ALA A 74 -9.73 -4.02 1.90
CA ALA A 74 -8.32 -3.61 1.90
C ALA A 74 -7.42 -4.57 2.70
N HIS A 75 -7.96 -5.21 3.74
CA HIS A 75 -7.25 -6.20 4.53
C HIS A 75 -6.87 -7.44 3.70
N ASP A 76 -7.75 -7.89 2.80
CA ASP A 76 -7.45 -9.01 1.91
C ASP A 76 -6.33 -8.65 0.92
N ALA A 77 -6.36 -7.43 0.38
CA ALA A 77 -5.31 -6.93 -0.51
C ALA A 77 -3.94 -6.87 0.21
N ILE A 78 -3.91 -6.38 1.45
CA ILE A 78 -2.69 -6.33 2.27
C ILE A 78 -2.15 -7.75 2.54
N LYS A 79 -3.00 -8.71 2.91
CA LYS A 79 -2.60 -10.11 3.10
C LYS A 79 -2.01 -10.72 1.83
N TYR A 80 -2.49 -10.30 0.67
CA TYR A 80 -2.00 -10.75 -0.63
C TYR A 80 -0.69 -10.09 -1.06
N GLY A 81 -0.24 -9.07 -0.31
CA GLY A 81 1.02 -8.36 -0.53
C GLY A 81 0.85 -7.05 -1.29
N ILE A 82 -0.35 -6.47 -1.34
CA ILE A 82 -0.61 -5.18 -1.95
C ILE A 82 -0.73 -4.14 -0.86
N ALA A 83 0.07 -3.09 -0.94
CA ALA A 83 -0.05 -1.93 -0.08
C ALA A 83 -0.27 -0.65 -0.89
N LYS A 84 -1.05 0.25 -0.33
CA LYS A 84 -1.32 1.57 -0.87
C LYS A 84 -0.74 2.63 0.07
N VAL A 85 0.11 3.49 -0.48
CA VAL A 85 0.56 4.69 0.22
C VAL A 85 -0.36 5.83 -0.20
N HIS A 86 -1.02 6.46 0.78
CA HIS A 86 -1.93 7.58 0.54
C HIS A 86 -1.17 8.88 0.34
N GLN A 87 -1.78 9.84 -0.37
CA GLN A 87 -1.19 11.18 -0.55
C GLN A 87 -1.07 11.92 0.77
N GLU A 88 -2.11 11.83 1.61
CA GLU A 88 -2.10 12.36 2.97
C GLU A 88 -1.58 11.29 3.92
N VAL A 89 -0.50 11.60 4.61
CA VAL A 89 0.13 10.68 5.54
C VAL A 89 -0.57 10.81 6.90
N SER A 90 -1.31 9.76 7.28
CA SER A 90 -1.93 9.68 8.60
C SER A 90 -0.98 8.98 9.57
N LEU A 91 -0.23 9.79 10.33
CA LEU A 91 0.62 9.33 11.43
C LEU A 91 0.02 9.79 12.76
N VAL A 92 0.31 9.05 13.81
CA VAL A 92 -0.09 9.39 15.18
C VAL A 92 1.05 10.16 15.84
N ASN A 93 0.82 11.43 16.14
CA ASN A 93 1.84 12.38 16.61
C ASN A 93 2.48 11.98 17.94
N GLU A 94 1.74 11.31 18.80
CA GLU A 94 2.17 10.86 20.13
C GLU A 94 3.03 9.59 20.08
N LEU A 95 3.12 8.95 18.92
CA LEU A 95 3.90 7.74 18.74
C LEU A 95 5.26 8.03 18.09
N THR A 96 6.25 7.21 18.41
CA THR A 96 7.53 7.24 17.73
C THR A 96 7.41 6.80 16.27
N VAL A 97 8.47 7.04 15.49
CA VAL A 97 8.58 6.55 14.10
C VAL A 97 8.33 5.04 14.04
N GLY A 98 9.01 4.26 14.90
CA GLY A 98 8.87 2.81 14.93
C GLY A 98 7.48 2.34 15.29
N GLN A 99 6.84 2.98 16.27
CA GLN A 99 5.46 2.66 16.65
C GLN A 99 4.48 2.95 15.51
N ASN A 100 4.65 4.05 14.78
CA ASN A 100 3.84 4.35 13.59
C ASN A 100 4.02 3.30 12.50
N ILE A 101 5.24 2.80 12.27
CA ILE A 101 5.54 1.77 11.26
C ILE A 101 4.81 0.47 11.56
N VAL A 102 4.85 0.01 12.81
CA VAL A 102 4.30 -1.31 13.20
C VAL A 102 2.84 -1.26 13.63
N LEU A 103 2.23 -0.08 13.68
CA LEU A 103 0.88 0.14 14.22
C LEU A 103 -0.15 -0.83 13.62
N GLY A 104 -0.80 -1.59 14.52
CA GLY A 104 -1.77 -2.63 14.17
C GLY A 104 -1.16 -4.02 13.92
N TYR A 105 0.19 -4.13 13.92
CA TYR A 105 0.93 -5.39 13.72
C TYR A 105 2.14 -5.45 14.66
N GLU A 106 1.98 -4.90 15.86
CA GLU A 106 3.05 -4.83 16.85
C GLU A 106 3.59 -6.22 17.20
N PRO A 107 4.91 -6.41 17.24
CA PRO A 107 5.50 -7.66 17.72
C PRO A 107 5.17 -7.87 19.20
N LYS A 108 4.81 -9.08 19.56
CA LYS A 108 4.35 -9.43 20.92
C LYS A 108 5.30 -10.37 21.61
N LYS A 109 5.45 -10.18 22.93
CA LYS A 109 6.05 -11.12 23.86
C LYS A 109 5.01 -11.49 24.92
N GLY A 110 4.34 -12.64 24.72
CA GLY A 110 3.14 -12.97 25.48
C GLY A 110 1.98 -12.00 25.14
N ILE A 111 1.42 -11.36 26.16
CA ILE A 111 0.34 -10.38 26.02
C ILE A 111 0.82 -8.92 25.83
N PHE A 112 2.13 -8.68 25.98
CA PHE A 112 2.71 -7.34 25.90
C PHE A 112 3.39 -7.10 24.55
N VAL A 113 3.49 -5.81 24.16
CA VAL A 113 4.28 -5.41 23.00
C VAL A 113 5.77 -5.60 23.28
N ASP A 114 6.49 -6.23 22.36
CA ASP A 114 7.95 -6.34 22.41
C ASP A 114 8.60 -5.10 21.80
N HIS A 115 8.80 -4.08 22.63
CA HIS A 115 9.38 -2.80 22.19
C HIS A 115 10.78 -2.94 21.58
N LYS A 116 11.62 -3.87 22.11
CA LYS A 116 12.95 -4.10 21.56
C LYS A 116 12.86 -4.63 20.14
N LYS A 117 12.07 -5.65 19.92
CA LYS A 117 11.84 -6.24 18.59
C LYS A 117 11.19 -5.25 17.63
N LEU A 118 10.25 -4.43 18.12
CA LEU A 118 9.62 -3.35 17.36
C LEU A 118 10.67 -2.40 16.75
N HIS A 119 11.55 -1.86 17.60
CA HIS A 119 12.59 -0.93 17.14
C HIS A 119 13.63 -1.61 16.24
N GLU A 120 14.00 -2.85 16.53
CA GLU A 120 14.91 -3.63 15.68
C GLU A 120 14.34 -3.84 14.26
N GLU A 121 13.07 -4.24 14.15
CA GLU A 121 12.41 -4.49 12.87
C GLU A 121 12.18 -3.18 12.08
N ALA A 122 11.72 -2.13 12.75
CA ALA A 122 11.52 -0.83 12.11
C ALA A 122 12.85 -0.24 11.61
N ASN A 123 13.92 -0.28 12.42
CA ASN A 123 15.23 0.22 12.02
C ASN A 123 15.83 -0.54 10.84
N LYS A 124 15.57 -1.85 10.69
CA LYS A 124 15.98 -2.61 9.49
C LYS A 124 15.34 -2.05 8.22
N ILE A 125 14.06 -1.69 8.27
CA ILE A 125 13.35 -1.13 7.12
C ILE A 125 13.82 0.28 6.84
N LEU A 126 13.94 1.12 7.86
CA LEU A 126 14.44 2.50 7.72
C LEU A 126 15.85 2.55 7.11
N LYS A 127 16.73 1.64 7.53
CA LYS A 127 18.07 1.47 6.93
C LYS A 127 18.01 1.09 5.46
N ARG A 128 17.12 0.16 5.09
CA ARG A 128 16.90 -0.24 3.68
C ARG A 128 16.41 0.92 2.81
N LEU A 129 15.63 1.83 3.41
CA LEU A 129 15.11 3.03 2.76
C LEU A 129 16.09 4.23 2.82
N ASN A 130 17.28 4.04 3.40
CA ASN A 130 18.29 5.10 3.61
C ASN A 130 17.74 6.32 4.38
N CYS A 131 16.83 6.10 5.33
CA CYS A 131 16.32 7.16 6.19
C CYS A 131 17.39 7.63 7.15
N ARG A 132 17.40 8.96 7.47
CA ARG A 132 18.35 9.57 8.43
C ARG A 132 17.88 9.48 9.86
N PHE A 133 16.58 9.35 10.08
CA PHE A 133 15.94 9.22 11.38
C PHE A 133 15.83 7.74 11.80
N LYS A 134 15.66 7.50 13.09
CA LYS A 134 15.58 6.18 13.71
C LYS A 134 14.16 5.89 14.20
N SER A 135 13.90 4.64 14.51
CA SER A 135 12.58 4.19 14.99
C SER A 135 12.20 4.76 16.36
N GLU A 136 13.19 5.15 17.17
CA GLU A 136 13.02 5.75 18.48
C GLU A 136 12.68 7.25 18.43
N ASP A 137 12.90 7.89 17.29
CA ASP A 137 12.70 9.32 17.13
C ASP A 137 11.20 9.68 17.16
N SER A 138 10.92 10.91 17.61
CA SER A 138 9.59 11.52 17.47
C SER A 138 9.34 11.89 16.01
N ILE A 139 8.09 11.83 15.59
CA ILE A 139 7.70 12.32 14.25
C ILE A 139 7.58 13.85 14.20
N ASN A 140 7.53 14.50 15.37
CA ASN A 140 7.47 15.95 15.44
C ASN A 140 8.75 16.59 14.91
N GLY A 141 8.61 17.48 13.94
CA GLY A 141 9.74 18.15 13.27
C GLY A 141 10.25 17.44 12.01
N LEU A 142 9.71 16.28 11.66
CA LEU A 142 9.99 15.66 10.38
C LEU A 142 9.32 16.43 9.23
N SER A 143 10.00 16.52 8.11
CA SER A 143 9.45 17.07 6.87
C SER A 143 8.38 16.18 6.28
N ALA A 144 7.53 16.73 5.40
CA ALA A 144 6.50 15.96 4.69
C ALA A 144 7.09 14.75 3.92
N GLY A 145 8.27 14.91 3.33
CA GLY A 145 8.98 13.83 2.64
C GLY A 145 9.41 12.71 3.59
N GLU A 146 9.89 13.05 4.80
CA GLU A 146 10.27 12.07 5.81
C GLU A 146 9.06 11.35 6.38
N MET A 147 7.94 12.05 6.59
CA MET A 147 6.66 11.41 6.96
C MET A 147 6.17 10.44 5.88
N GLN A 148 6.34 10.79 4.60
CA GLN A 148 6.05 9.89 3.49
C GLN A 148 6.91 8.62 3.51
N MET A 149 8.20 8.75 3.89
CA MET A 149 9.08 7.58 4.05
C MET A 149 8.62 6.66 5.18
N ILE A 150 8.04 7.20 6.26
CA ILE A 150 7.43 6.39 7.33
C ILE A 150 6.22 5.60 6.80
N ALA A 151 5.37 6.23 5.97
CA ALA A 151 4.23 5.56 5.35
C ALA A 151 4.68 4.42 4.41
N ILE A 152 5.75 4.63 3.64
CA ILE A 152 6.38 3.58 2.82
C ILE A 152 6.95 2.47 3.69
N ALA A 153 7.65 2.81 4.79
CA ALA A 153 8.20 1.84 5.73
C ALA A 153 7.10 0.98 6.37
N LYS A 154 5.97 1.59 6.75
CA LYS A 154 4.78 0.89 7.23
C LYS A 154 4.23 -0.09 6.20
N ALA A 155 4.11 0.32 4.93
CA ALA A 155 3.68 -0.55 3.84
C ALA A 155 4.61 -1.78 3.68
N LEU A 156 5.93 -1.57 3.75
CA LEU A 156 6.91 -2.65 3.66
C LEU A 156 6.90 -3.57 4.90
N TYR A 157 6.63 -3.02 6.09
CA TYR A 157 6.51 -3.82 7.31
C TYR A 157 5.34 -4.81 7.22
N HIS A 158 4.24 -4.42 6.62
CA HIS A 158 3.08 -5.27 6.39
C HIS A 158 3.29 -6.32 5.27
N LYS A 159 4.53 -6.53 4.83
CA LYS A 159 4.93 -7.51 3.80
C LYS A 159 4.34 -7.24 2.41
N ALA A 160 4.17 -5.97 2.10
CA ALA A 160 3.84 -5.58 0.74
C ALA A 160 5.03 -5.78 -0.21
#